data_a5683cdcb6cd32ec73909aeb9c2701ed
#
_entry.id   a5683cdcb6cd32ec73909aeb9c2701ed
#
_cell.length_a   1.000
_cell.length_b   1.000
_cell.length_c   1.000
_cell.angle_alpha   90.00
_cell.angle_beta   90.00
_cell.angle_gamma   90.00
#
_symmetry.space_group_name_H-M   'P 1'
#
loop_
_entity.id
_entity.type
_entity.pdbx_description
1 polymer ?
#
loop_
_entity_poly.entity_id
_entity_poly.type
_entity_poly.pdbx_seq_one_letter_code
_entity_poly.pdbx_strand_id
1 'polypeptide(L)'
;ANSNDDISLLYFTSGTTGEPKMVAHDFTYPLGHIITASYWHNLDEDSLHLTLADTGWGKAVWGKLYGQWIAGANVFVYDFEKFEPVDVLRMIHDYGITSFCAPPTVFRFLIREDMSKYNLSTLRYCTIAGEALNPSVYEEWLRLTGIKLMEGFGQTETTLTVATYPWLEPKPGSM
;
A
#
# COMPACT_ATOMS: atom_id res chain seq x y z
N ALA A 1 12.63 23.30 19.84
CA ALA A 1 13.08 22.05 19.22
C ALA A 1 12.18 20.94 19.73
N ASN A 2 11.73 20.03 18.86
CA ASN A 2 10.89 18.90 19.25
C ASN A 2 11.76 17.79 19.87
N SER A 3 11.18 17.07 20.81
CA SER A 3 11.72 15.82 21.34
C SER A 3 11.21 14.65 20.50
N ASN A 4 11.89 13.52 20.55
CA ASN A 4 11.40 12.27 19.92
C ASN A 4 10.07 11.81 20.57
N ASP A 5 9.84 12.15 21.82
CA ASP A 5 8.64 11.78 22.57
C ASP A 5 7.45 12.71 22.32
N ASP A 6 7.65 13.82 21.58
CA ASP A 6 6.55 14.71 21.22
C ASP A 6 5.62 14.03 20.19
N ILE A 7 4.32 14.33 20.26
CA ILE A 7 3.35 13.82 19.31
C ILE A 7 3.60 14.44 17.93
N SER A 8 3.84 13.60 16.93
CA SER A 8 4.01 13.99 15.53
C SER A 8 2.75 13.77 14.69
N LEU A 9 1.97 12.74 15.01
CA LEU A 9 0.74 12.37 14.31
C LEU A 9 -0.36 12.02 15.29
N LEU A 10 -1.58 12.42 14.94
CA LEU A 10 -2.78 12.11 15.70
C LEU A 10 -3.86 11.60 14.74
N TYR A 11 -4.30 10.37 14.96
CA TYR A 11 -5.38 9.76 14.21
C TYR A 11 -6.59 9.49 15.10
N PHE A 12 -7.74 9.30 14.45
CA PHE A 12 -8.96 8.89 15.13
C PHE A 12 -9.41 7.54 14.57
N THR A 13 -9.75 6.61 15.45
CA THR A 13 -10.35 5.33 15.09
C THR A 13 -11.79 5.30 15.58
N SER A 14 -12.64 4.51 14.90
CA SER A 14 -14.05 4.35 15.31
C SER A 14 -14.21 3.75 16.72
N GLY A 15 -13.16 3.10 17.24
CA GLY A 15 -13.21 2.43 18.53
C GLY A 15 -14.21 1.26 18.54
N THR A 16 -14.17 0.47 19.62
CA THR A 16 -15.13 -0.64 19.83
C THR A 16 -16.35 -0.23 20.67
N THR A 17 -16.36 0.98 21.23
CA THR A 17 -17.34 1.46 22.24
C THR A 17 -18.13 2.70 21.83
N GLY A 18 -18.13 3.05 20.53
CA GLY A 18 -18.99 4.10 19.97
C GLY A 18 -18.35 5.48 19.84
N GLU A 19 -17.49 5.91 20.76
CA GLU A 19 -16.80 7.20 20.66
C GLU A 19 -15.46 7.01 19.93
N PRO A 20 -15.07 7.95 19.04
CA PRO A 20 -13.77 7.92 18.38
C PRO A 20 -12.63 7.97 19.39
N LYS A 21 -11.64 7.12 19.22
CA LYS A 21 -10.44 7.10 20.05
C LYS A 21 -9.29 7.76 19.32
N MET A 22 -8.53 8.58 20.05
CA MET A 22 -7.31 9.19 19.53
C MET A 22 -6.15 8.20 19.63
N VAL A 23 -5.42 8.08 18.52
CA VAL A 23 -4.17 7.32 18.43
C VAL A 23 -3.05 8.30 18.15
N ALA A 24 -2.13 8.44 19.09
CA ALA A 24 -0.98 9.34 18.99
C ALA A 24 0.28 8.56 18.64
N HIS A 25 1.06 9.09 17.70
CA HIS A 25 2.38 8.60 17.37
C HIS A 25 3.42 9.70 17.55
N ASP A 26 4.57 9.35 18.06
CA ASP A 26 5.70 10.24 18.29
C ASP A 26 6.58 10.39 17.01
N PHE A 27 7.69 11.12 17.13
CA PHE A 27 8.61 11.34 16.01
C PHE A 27 9.46 10.10 15.66
N THR A 28 9.39 9.01 16.43
CA THR A 28 10.06 7.75 16.09
C THR A 28 9.20 6.84 15.21
N TYR A 29 7.89 7.09 15.11
CA TYR A 29 6.95 6.30 14.32
C TYR A 29 7.36 6.11 12.85
N PRO A 30 7.86 7.14 12.13
CA PRO A 30 8.35 6.96 10.76
C PRO A 30 9.46 5.91 10.61
N LEU A 31 10.30 5.74 11.63
CA LEU A 31 11.38 4.75 11.61
C LEU A 31 10.85 3.32 11.60
N GLY A 32 9.71 3.07 12.25
CA GLY A 32 9.02 1.76 12.21
C GLY A 32 8.57 1.36 10.80
N HIS A 33 8.41 2.34 9.89
CA HIS A 33 8.00 2.10 8.51
C HIS A 33 9.16 1.76 7.55
N ILE A 34 10.40 1.73 8.02
CA ILE A 34 11.54 1.19 7.25
C ILE A 34 11.22 -0.26 6.83
N ILE A 35 10.72 -1.07 7.77
CA ILE A 35 10.35 -2.47 7.48
C ILE A 35 9.20 -2.53 6.47
N THR A 36 8.20 -1.68 6.62
CA THR A 36 7.06 -1.59 5.69
C THR A 36 7.54 -1.30 4.27
N ALA A 37 8.36 -0.28 4.09
CA ALA A 37 8.79 0.18 2.77
C ALA A 37 9.85 -0.74 2.15
N SER A 38 10.96 -1.01 2.87
CA SER A 38 12.09 -1.72 2.30
C SER A 38 11.85 -3.22 2.15
N TYR A 39 11.03 -3.83 3.03
CA TYR A 39 10.85 -5.27 3.04
C TYR A 39 9.46 -5.72 2.57
N TRP A 40 8.37 -5.03 2.92
CA TRP A 40 7.05 -5.45 2.46
C TRP A 40 6.69 -4.83 1.12
N HIS A 41 6.82 -3.50 0.93
CA HIS A 41 6.67 -2.87 -0.39
C HIS A 41 7.85 -3.17 -1.32
N ASN A 42 8.95 -3.69 -0.78
CA ASN A 42 10.16 -4.05 -1.50
C ASN A 42 10.71 -2.90 -2.34
N LEU A 43 10.82 -1.72 -1.71
CA LEU A 43 11.23 -0.47 -2.36
C LEU A 43 12.72 -0.22 -2.24
N ASP A 44 13.25 0.42 -3.26
CA ASP A 44 14.60 0.92 -3.42
C ASP A 44 14.61 2.30 -4.11
N GLU A 45 15.79 2.85 -4.37
CA GLU A 45 15.97 4.15 -5.02
C GLU A 45 15.47 4.19 -6.47
N ASP A 46 15.39 3.04 -7.14
CA ASP A 46 14.87 2.90 -8.51
C ASP A 46 13.34 2.71 -8.56
N SER A 47 12.69 2.70 -7.40
CA SER A 47 11.25 2.49 -7.32
C SER A 47 10.46 3.77 -7.56
N LEU A 48 9.40 3.66 -8.37
CA LEU A 48 8.31 4.62 -8.45
C LEU A 48 7.06 3.94 -7.85
N HIS A 49 6.69 4.36 -6.65
CA HIS A 49 5.65 3.72 -5.86
C HIS A 49 4.33 4.49 -5.88
N LEU A 50 3.24 3.80 -6.19
CA LEU A 50 1.87 4.30 -6.05
C LEU A 50 1.14 3.55 -4.95
N THR A 51 0.63 4.25 -3.95
CA THR A 51 -0.35 3.73 -2.99
C THR A 51 -1.70 4.41 -3.17
N LEU A 52 -2.74 3.64 -3.42
CA LEU A 52 -4.12 4.11 -3.35
C LEU A 52 -4.65 3.93 -1.93
N ALA A 53 -4.71 5.02 -1.19
CA ALA A 53 -5.29 5.11 0.13
C ALA A 53 -5.81 6.53 0.37
N ASP A 54 -6.94 6.65 1.05
CA ASP A 54 -7.47 7.93 1.51
C ASP A 54 -6.48 8.59 2.46
N THR A 55 -6.28 9.89 2.31
CA THR A 55 -5.32 10.66 3.13
C THR A 55 -5.72 10.77 4.60
N GLY A 56 -6.99 10.52 4.92
CA GLY A 56 -7.47 10.42 6.29
C GLY A 56 -7.11 9.12 7.01
N TRP A 57 -6.59 8.13 6.28
CA TRP A 57 -6.17 6.85 6.86
C TRP A 57 -4.67 6.84 7.18
N GLY A 58 -4.30 6.21 8.30
CA GLY A 58 -2.90 6.01 8.67
C GLY A 58 -2.08 5.40 7.55
N LYS A 59 -2.66 4.48 6.76
CA LYS A 59 -2.03 3.88 5.59
C LYS A 59 -1.52 4.90 4.55
N ALA A 60 -2.17 6.06 4.42
CA ALA A 60 -1.71 7.08 3.48
C ALA A 60 -0.35 7.67 3.90
N VAL A 61 -0.10 7.85 5.17
CA VAL A 61 1.17 8.40 5.67
C VAL A 61 2.28 7.35 5.61
N TRP A 62 2.05 6.16 6.14
CA TRP A 62 3.06 5.11 6.15
C TRP A 62 3.14 4.34 4.82
N GLY A 63 2.06 4.30 4.05
CA GLY A 63 2.04 3.68 2.73
C GLY A 63 2.54 4.57 1.59
N LYS A 64 2.61 5.90 1.79
CA LYS A 64 2.99 6.85 0.74
C LYS A 64 4.24 7.67 1.04
N LEU A 65 4.52 7.99 2.30
CA LEU A 65 5.48 9.03 2.59
C LEU A 65 6.72 8.53 3.33
N TYR A 66 6.59 8.26 4.61
CA TYR A 66 7.78 8.13 5.47
C TYR A 66 8.69 6.98 5.10
N GLY A 67 8.15 5.78 5.02
CA GLY A 67 8.95 4.62 4.68
C GLY A 67 9.53 4.71 3.27
N GLN A 68 8.76 5.20 2.32
CA GLN A 68 9.18 5.37 0.93
C GLN A 68 10.33 6.35 0.80
N TRP A 69 10.25 7.50 1.48
CA TRP A 69 11.34 8.49 1.47
C TRP A 69 12.59 7.99 2.20
N ILE A 70 12.44 7.25 3.31
CA ILE A 70 13.58 6.63 3.99
C ILE A 70 14.25 5.58 3.09
N ALA A 71 13.46 4.82 2.32
CA ALA A 71 13.98 3.85 1.34
C ALA A 71 14.57 4.50 0.08
N GLY A 72 14.47 5.83 -0.07
CA GLY A 72 14.93 6.56 -1.25
C GLY A 72 14.00 6.46 -2.46
N ALA A 73 12.82 5.84 -2.33
CA ALA A 73 11.89 5.62 -3.42
C ALA A 73 11.18 6.91 -3.85
N ASN A 74 10.86 7.00 -5.14
CA ASN A 74 10.00 8.04 -5.68
C ASN A 74 8.54 7.72 -5.37
N VAL A 75 7.78 8.72 -4.92
CA VAL A 75 6.37 8.60 -4.58
C VAL A 75 5.53 9.20 -5.69
N PHE A 76 4.68 8.38 -6.33
CA PHE A 76 3.69 8.87 -7.27
C PHE A 76 2.45 9.33 -6.52
N VAL A 77 2.03 10.58 -6.76
CA VAL A 77 0.85 11.18 -6.14
C VAL A 77 -0.20 11.43 -7.22
N TYR A 78 -1.40 10.98 -6.95
CA TYR A 78 -2.55 11.18 -7.83
C TYR A 78 -3.75 11.63 -7.00
N ASP A 79 -4.37 12.71 -7.45
CA ASP A 79 -5.60 13.24 -6.89
C ASP A 79 -6.77 12.92 -7.83
N PHE A 80 -7.85 12.37 -7.30
CA PHE A 80 -9.04 12.00 -8.08
C PHE A 80 -10.32 12.21 -7.26
N GLU A 81 -11.34 12.73 -7.92
CA GLU A 81 -12.66 12.88 -7.31
C GLU A 81 -13.43 11.55 -7.29
N LYS A 82 -13.22 10.72 -8.31
CA LYS A 82 -13.87 9.43 -8.47
C LYS A 82 -12.86 8.37 -8.89
N PHE A 83 -12.93 7.22 -8.25
CA PHE A 83 -12.10 6.08 -8.63
C PHE A 83 -12.56 5.47 -9.96
N GLU A 84 -11.66 5.45 -10.94
CA GLU A 84 -11.84 4.77 -12.21
C GLU A 84 -10.67 3.77 -12.42
N PRO A 85 -10.96 2.45 -12.56
CA PRO A 85 -9.91 1.42 -12.70
C PRO A 85 -9.00 1.67 -13.91
N VAL A 86 -9.58 2.16 -15.00
CA VAL A 86 -8.85 2.48 -16.24
C VAL A 86 -7.77 3.53 -16.02
N ASP A 87 -8.03 4.52 -15.16
CA ASP A 87 -7.04 5.57 -14.88
C ASP A 87 -5.84 5.01 -14.11
N VAL A 88 -6.06 4.04 -13.21
CA VAL A 88 -4.95 3.36 -12.51
C VAL A 88 -4.07 2.59 -13.50
N LEU A 89 -4.67 1.82 -14.41
CA LEU A 89 -3.93 1.09 -15.45
C LEU A 89 -3.18 2.05 -16.38
N ARG A 90 -3.81 3.17 -16.74
CA ARG A 90 -3.17 4.22 -17.54
C ARG A 90 -1.98 4.84 -16.83
N MET A 91 -2.11 5.16 -15.53
CA MET A 91 -0.99 5.70 -14.74
C MET A 91 0.19 4.73 -14.69
N ILE A 92 -0.06 3.44 -14.48
CA ILE A 92 0.99 2.42 -14.48
C ILE A 92 1.69 2.39 -15.85
N HIS A 93 0.90 2.42 -16.93
CA HIS A 93 1.38 2.43 -18.31
C HIS A 93 2.20 3.69 -18.66
N ASP A 94 1.63 4.88 -18.40
CA ASP A 94 2.16 6.15 -18.89
C ASP A 94 3.38 6.63 -18.09
N TYR A 95 3.39 6.37 -16.80
CA TYR A 95 4.43 6.85 -15.89
C TYR A 95 5.44 5.77 -15.49
N GLY A 96 5.24 4.53 -15.90
CA GLY A 96 6.18 3.46 -15.60
C GLY A 96 6.24 3.12 -14.11
N ILE A 97 5.11 3.11 -13.43
CA ILE A 97 5.02 2.75 -12.00
C ILE A 97 5.59 1.34 -11.80
N THR A 98 6.51 1.20 -10.84
CA THR A 98 7.22 -0.05 -10.58
C THR A 98 6.67 -0.84 -9.41
N SER A 99 6.04 -0.17 -8.45
CA SER A 99 5.44 -0.78 -7.27
C SER A 99 4.07 -0.17 -6.97
N PHE A 100 3.09 -1.03 -6.67
CA PHE A 100 1.72 -0.62 -6.47
C PHE A 100 1.13 -1.22 -5.20
N CYS A 101 0.50 -0.38 -4.37
CA CYS A 101 -0.22 -0.80 -3.18
C CYS A 101 -1.65 -0.28 -3.21
N ALA A 102 -2.61 -1.19 -3.01
CA ALA A 102 -4.02 -0.82 -2.92
C ALA A 102 -4.81 -1.83 -2.07
N PRO A 103 -6.04 -1.50 -1.65
CA PRO A 103 -6.95 -2.49 -1.06
C PRO A 103 -7.33 -3.59 -2.08
N PRO A 104 -7.65 -4.81 -1.63
CA PRO A 104 -8.14 -5.89 -2.49
C PRO A 104 -9.31 -5.50 -3.39
N THR A 105 -10.20 -4.62 -2.92
CA THR A 105 -11.32 -4.09 -3.70
C THR A 105 -10.85 -3.40 -4.99
N VAL A 106 -9.75 -2.68 -4.97
CA VAL A 106 -9.18 -2.05 -6.18
C VAL A 106 -8.77 -3.11 -7.19
N PHE A 107 -8.03 -4.13 -6.77
CA PHE A 107 -7.62 -5.22 -7.66
C PHE A 107 -8.81 -5.96 -8.26
N ARG A 108 -9.91 -6.12 -7.49
CA ARG A 108 -11.16 -6.72 -7.98
C ARG A 108 -11.80 -5.92 -9.12
N PHE A 109 -11.59 -4.61 -9.18
CA PHE A 109 -12.00 -3.79 -10.32
C PHE A 109 -11.01 -3.90 -11.47
N LEU A 110 -9.70 -3.83 -11.19
CA LEU A 110 -8.66 -3.89 -12.21
C LEU A 110 -8.71 -5.17 -13.05
N ILE A 111 -8.93 -6.34 -12.43
CA ILE A 111 -9.01 -7.64 -13.15
C ILE A 111 -10.22 -7.76 -14.09
N ARG A 112 -11.16 -6.82 -14.04
CA ARG A 112 -12.33 -6.78 -14.95
C ARG A 112 -12.06 -5.95 -16.19
N GLU A 113 -10.97 -5.19 -16.20
CA GLU A 113 -10.58 -4.35 -17.32
C GLU A 113 -9.77 -5.16 -18.36
N ASP A 114 -9.77 -4.68 -19.57
CA ASP A 114 -8.92 -5.24 -20.64
C ASP A 114 -7.46 -4.77 -20.46
N MET A 115 -6.71 -5.52 -19.66
CA MET A 115 -5.30 -5.19 -19.35
C MET A 115 -4.38 -5.29 -20.56
N SER A 116 -4.79 -5.96 -21.66
CA SER A 116 -3.97 -6.08 -22.87
C SER A 116 -3.70 -4.74 -23.56
N LYS A 117 -4.50 -3.72 -23.24
CA LYS A 117 -4.36 -2.35 -23.75
C LYS A 117 -3.25 -1.54 -23.06
N TYR A 118 -2.69 -2.05 -21.97
CA TYR A 118 -1.75 -1.31 -21.14
C TYR A 118 -0.42 -2.06 -21.06
N ASN A 119 0.68 -1.32 -21.19
CA ASN A 119 2.00 -1.87 -20.92
C ASN A 119 2.26 -1.82 -19.41
N LEU A 120 2.18 -2.97 -18.75
CA LEU A 120 2.44 -3.11 -17.31
C LEU A 120 3.83 -3.69 -17.03
N SER A 121 4.73 -3.73 -18.02
CA SER A 121 6.06 -4.37 -17.88
C SER A 121 6.98 -3.72 -16.86
N THR A 122 6.73 -2.46 -16.50
CA THR A 122 7.47 -1.75 -15.45
C THR A 122 7.03 -2.14 -14.05
N LEU A 123 5.78 -2.62 -13.89
CA LEU A 123 5.24 -3.02 -12.59
C LEU A 123 5.89 -4.35 -12.16
N ARG A 124 6.66 -4.29 -11.07
CA ARG A 124 7.44 -5.41 -10.56
C ARG A 124 6.85 -6.04 -9.30
N TYR A 125 6.12 -5.25 -8.52
CA TYR A 125 5.70 -5.66 -7.19
C TYR A 125 4.36 -5.04 -6.77
N CYS A 126 3.49 -5.85 -6.17
CA CYS A 126 2.19 -5.40 -5.68
C CYS A 126 1.95 -5.85 -4.25
N THR A 127 1.47 -4.91 -3.42
CA THR A 127 1.11 -5.16 -2.04
C THR A 127 -0.35 -4.82 -1.79
N ILE A 128 -0.98 -5.54 -0.87
CA ILE A 128 -2.37 -5.31 -0.49
C ILE A 128 -2.52 -5.27 1.02
N ALA A 129 -3.37 -4.39 1.50
CA ALA A 129 -3.74 -4.30 2.92
C ALA A 129 -5.07 -3.59 3.09
N GLY A 130 -5.66 -3.73 4.28
CA GLY A 130 -6.88 -3.05 4.70
C GLY A 130 -8.13 -3.93 4.65
N GLU A 131 -8.12 -4.98 3.84
CA GLU A 131 -9.20 -5.96 3.71
C GLU A 131 -8.59 -7.35 3.49
N ALA A 132 -9.36 -8.40 3.77
CA ALA A 132 -8.93 -9.76 3.44
C ALA A 132 -8.94 -9.99 1.92
N LEU A 133 -7.87 -10.62 1.41
CA LEU A 133 -7.77 -10.97 0.00
C LEU A 133 -8.64 -12.19 -0.33
N ASN A 134 -9.51 -12.03 -1.33
CA ASN A 134 -10.19 -13.17 -1.91
C ASN A 134 -9.22 -13.96 -2.82
N PRO A 135 -9.04 -15.27 -2.59
CA PRO A 135 -8.14 -16.09 -3.42
C PRO A 135 -8.39 -15.99 -4.93
N SER A 136 -9.65 -15.89 -5.37
CA SER A 136 -9.97 -15.76 -6.79
C SER A 136 -9.46 -14.44 -7.41
N VAL A 137 -9.38 -13.37 -6.64
CA VAL A 137 -8.81 -12.09 -7.10
C VAL A 137 -7.28 -12.23 -7.25
N TYR A 138 -6.64 -12.91 -6.31
CA TYR A 138 -5.21 -13.20 -6.39
C TYR A 138 -4.87 -14.04 -7.63
N GLU A 139 -5.58 -15.16 -7.82
CA GLU A 139 -5.36 -16.08 -8.94
C GLU A 139 -5.53 -15.38 -10.28
N GLU A 140 -6.59 -14.59 -10.42
CA GLU A 140 -6.87 -13.89 -11.67
C GLU A 140 -5.84 -12.76 -11.93
N TRP A 141 -5.47 -11.98 -10.91
CA TRP A 141 -4.41 -10.98 -11.05
C TRP A 141 -3.08 -11.63 -11.45
N LEU A 142 -2.69 -12.71 -10.78
CA LEU A 142 -1.47 -13.46 -11.11
C LEU A 142 -1.50 -14.01 -12.55
N ARG A 143 -2.66 -14.53 -12.97
CA ARG A 143 -2.85 -15.04 -14.34
C ARG A 143 -2.69 -13.94 -15.38
N LEU A 144 -3.22 -12.76 -15.12
CA LEU A 144 -3.22 -11.63 -16.06
C LEU A 144 -1.86 -10.92 -16.14
N THR A 145 -1.16 -10.81 -15.00
CA THR A 145 0.04 -9.97 -14.91
C THR A 145 1.34 -10.74 -14.64
N GLY A 146 1.26 -11.96 -14.13
CA GLY A 146 2.41 -12.70 -13.61
C GLY A 146 2.94 -12.20 -12.26
N ILE A 147 2.28 -11.21 -11.64
CA ILE A 147 2.74 -10.55 -10.40
C ILE A 147 1.94 -11.06 -9.22
N LYS A 148 2.64 -11.48 -8.16
CA LYS A 148 2.02 -11.88 -6.89
C LYS A 148 1.48 -10.68 -6.13
N LEU A 149 0.39 -10.86 -5.37
CA LEU A 149 -0.10 -9.88 -4.40
C LEU A 149 0.40 -10.27 -3.01
N MET A 150 1.14 -9.38 -2.38
CA MET A 150 1.76 -9.61 -1.08
C MET A 150 0.90 -8.96 0.00
N GLU A 151 0.23 -9.79 0.81
CA GLU A 151 -0.66 -9.31 1.87
C GLU A 151 0.10 -8.71 3.04
N GLY A 152 -0.49 -7.69 3.66
CA GLY A 152 0.01 -7.10 4.89
C GLY A 152 -1.12 -6.64 5.79
N PHE A 153 -0.93 -6.80 7.08
CA PHE A 153 -1.83 -6.33 8.12
C PHE A 153 -1.12 -5.35 9.04
N GLY A 154 -1.79 -4.26 9.30
CA GLY A 154 -1.44 -3.25 10.29
C GLY A 154 -2.68 -2.54 10.77
N GLN A 155 -2.54 -1.76 11.81
CA GLN A 155 -3.62 -0.97 12.41
C GLN A 155 -3.17 0.48 12.56
N THR A 156 -4.11 1.38 12.83
CA THR A 156 -3.79 2.79 13.13
C THR A 156 -2.85 2.91 14.34
N GLU A 157 -2.99 1.99 15.30
CA GLU A 157 -2.20 1.91 16.53
C GLU A 157 -0.78 1.36 16.33
N THR A 158 -0.50 0.77 15.16
CA THR A 158 0.75 0.07 14.88
C THR A 158 1.36 0.52 13.55
N THR A 159 2.48 -0.06 13.18
CA THR A 159 2.98 -0.12 11.82
C THR A 159 2.44 -1.40 11.15
N LEU A 160 3.13 -1.89 10.11
CA LEU A 160 2.91 -3.23 9.57
C LEU A 160 3.31 -4.29 10.62
N THR A 161 2.37 -5.13 11.03
CA THR A 161 2.58 -6.12 12.11
C THR A 161 2.76 -7.54 11.58
N VAL A 162 2.03 -7.89 10.51
CA VAL A 162 2.13 -9.19 9.84
C VAL A 162 2.11 -8.96 8.33
N ALA A 163 2.98 -9.63 7.60
CA ALA A 163 3.00 -9.51 6.14
C ALA A 163 3.63 -10.73 5.45
N THR A 164 3.27 -10.91 4.19
CA THR A 164 4.00 -11.77 3.27
C THR A 164 5.15 -10.97 2.66
N TYR A 165 6.37 -11.32 3.00
CA TYR A 165 7.58 -10.67 2.49
C TYR A 165 8.06 -11.29 1.17
N PRO A 166 8.96 -10.62 0.40
CA PRO A 166 9.40 -11.08 -0.92
C PRO A 166 9.97 -12.50 -0.96
N TRP A 167 10.55 -12.96 0.14
CA TRP A 167 11.12 -14.32 0.28
C TRP A 167 10.12 -15.38 0.74
N LEU A 168 8.86 -15.01 0.93
CA LEU A 168 7.79 -15.93 1.33
C LEU A 168 6.87 -16.20 0.14
N GLU A 169 6.35 -17.42 0.09
CA GLU A 169 5.29 -17.75 -0.87
C GLU A 169 3.94 -17.27 -0.33
N PRO A 170 3.19 -16.43 -1.09
CA PRO A 170 1.88 -15.98 -0.66
C PRO A 170 0.89 -17.13 -0.48
N LYS A 171 0.09 -17.02 0.56
CA LYS A 171 -1.03 -17.93 0.82
C LYS A 171 -2.31 -17.11 0.87
N PRO A 172 -2.97 -16.90 -0.29
CA PRO A 172 -4.08 -15.96 -0.41
C PRO A 172 -5.21 -16.23 0.59
N GLY A 173 -5.65 -15.15 1.26
CA GLY A 173 -6.67 -15.23 2.31
C GLY A 173 -6.15 -15.74 3.66
N SER A 174 -4.83 -15.86 3.81
CA SER A 174 -4.18 -16.24 5.06
C SER A 174 -2.84 -15.51 5.15
N MET A 175 -2.78 -14.49 5.98
CA MET A 175 -1.54 -13.74 6.25
C MET A 175 -0.59 -14.55 7.13
#